data_e1691209b0ce6dd68380336194171a48
#
_entry.id   e1691209b0ce6dd68380336194171a48
#
_cell.length_a   1.000
_cell.length_b   1.000
_cell.length_c   1.000
_cell.angle_alpha   90.00
_cell.angle_beta   90.00
_cell.angle_gamma   90.00
#
_symmetry.space_group_name_H-M   'P 1'
#
loop_
_entity.id
_entity.type
_entity.pdbx_description
1 polymer ?
#
loop_
_entity_poly.entity_id
_entity_poly.type
_entity_poly.pdbx_seq_one_letter_code
_entity_poly.pdbx_strand_id
1 'polypeptide(L)'
;MDGQRRFAVIGTDLRLAAAGRALARAGFAVGGPEQTALADYILLPLPLDESRTPLAELLRAAKPGALALGGKLSAQARQIAAEAGVELVDYFAREELILCNAIPTAEGCIGILMAERTRTLWNSAILLAGFGPVGQALGVRLAALGAQVTVAARRPAQRALAESFSLRAVDLARLEQAAPAFDTVVNTIPAPVLTEAVLAALRPGSLVVDLASKPGGTDFAAARRLGHRAIHALSLPTACAPETAGEALARTVCEILAEREGTP
;
A
#
# COMPACT_ATOMS: atom_id res chain seq x y z
N MET A 1 34.98 6.16 -20.37
CA MET A 1 34.13 5.26 -19.55
C MET A 1 32.99 6.11 -19.05
N ASP A 2 31.84 6.08 -19.73
CA ASP A 2 30.63 6.72 -19.20
C ASP A 2 30.36 6.08 -17.84
N GLY A 3 30.42 6.90 -16.79
CA GLY A 3 30.35 6.42 -15.42
C GLY A 3 29.00 5.79 -15.15
N GLN A 4 29.00 4.53 -14.77
CA GLN A 4 27.80 3.80 -14.34
C GLN A 4 27.04 4.64 -13.30
N ARG A 5 25.78 4.97 -13.59
CA ARG A 5 24.93 5.76 -12.68
C ARG A 5 24.68 5.04 -11.36
N ARG A 6 24.68 5.78 -10.29
CA ARG A 6 24.69 5.23 -8.94
C ARG A 6 23.45 5.60 -8.15
N PHE A 7 22.88 4.61 -7.45
CA PHE A 7 21.87 4.77 -6.41
C PHE A 7 22.45 4.71 -5.01
N ALA A 8 22.00 5.61 -4.14
CA ALA A 8 22.06 5.45 -2.69
C ALA A 8 20.66 5.03 -2.20
N VAL A 9 20.56 3.84 -1.61
CA VAL A 9 19.30 3.32 -1.07
C VAL A 9 19.23 3.61 0.42
N ILE A 10 18.21 4.36 0.83
CA ILE A 10 18.06 4.86 2.20
C ILE A 10 16.97 4.08 2.92
N GLY A 11 17.33 3.39 3.98
CA GLY A 11 16.39 2.63 4.83
C GLY A 11 16.70 1.14 4.88
N THR A 12 16.04 0.46 5.83
CA THR A 12 16.28 -0.96 6.15
C THR A 12 15.09 -1.86 5.81
N ASP A 13 14.10 -1.32 5.13
CA ASP A 13 12.89 -2.03 4.67
C ASP A 13 13.27 -3.11 3.64
N LEU A 14 12.77 -4.33 3.82
CA LEU A 14 13.07 -5.47 2.93
C LEU A 14 12.70 -5.20 1.47
N ARG A 15 11.65 -4.43 1.21
CA ARG A 15 11.25 -3.99 -0.13
C ARG A 15 12.32 -3.08 -0.75
N LEU A 16 12.89 -2.14 0.01
CA LEU A 16 13.98 -1.29 -0.48
C LEU A 16 15.24 -2.10 -0.79
N ALA A 17 15.56 -3.08 0.06
CA ALA A 17 16.66 -4.01 -0.23
C ALA A 17 16.42 -4.80 -1.53
N ALA A 18 15.19 -5.28 -1.76
CA ALA A 18 14.80 -5.95 -2.99
C ALA A 18 14.85 -5.01 -4.20
N ALA A 19 14.38 -3.76 -4.05
CA ALA A 19 14.47 -2.73 -5.08
C ALA A 19 15.95 -2.44 -5.45
N GLY A 20 16.82 -2.31 -4.46
CA GLY A 20 18.25 -2.14 -4.69
C GLY A 20 18.86 -3.30 -5.51
N ARG A 21 18.51 -4.54 -5.19
CA ARG A 21 18.94 -5.70 -6.00
C ARG A 21 18.41 -5.65 -7.43
N ALA A 22 17.16 -5.23 -7.61
CA ALA A 22 16.54 -5.10 -8.93
C ALA A 22 17.22 -3.99 -9.76
N LEU A 23 17.52 -2.84 -9.15
CA LEU A 23 18.26 -1.75 -9.79
C LEU A 23 19.68 -2.17 -10.17
N ALA A 24 20.35 -2.95 -9.31
CA ALA A 24 21.67 -3.51 -9.66
C ALA A 24 21.61 -4.45 -10.87
N ARG A 25 20.58 -5.30 -10.97
CA ARG A 25 20.31 -6.14 -12.17
C ARG A 25 20.00 -5.30 -13.42
N ALA A 26 19.43 -4.12 -13.24
CA ALA A 26 19.17 -3.16 -14.34
C ALA A 26 20.42 -2.36 -14.77
N GLY A 27 21.60 -2.62 -14.16
CA GLY A 27 22.87 -2.04 -14.57
C GLY A 27 23.32 -0.82 -13.77
N PHE A 28 22.62 -0.43 -12.71
CA PHE A 28 23.04 0.66 -11.84
C PHE A 28 24.06 0.19 -10.78
N ALA A 29 24.98 1.07 -10.37
CA ALA A 29 25.73 0.88 -9.15
C ALA A 29 24.83 1.19 -7.95
N VAL A 30 24.74 0.30 -6.96
CA VAL A 30 23.86 0.47 -5.82
C VAL A 30 24.64 0.38 -4.51
N GLY A 31 24.45 1.36 -3.63
CA GLY A 31 25.03 1.39 -2.31
C GLY A 31 24.06 1.89 -1.25
N GLY A 32 24.52 1.98 -0.01
CA GLY A 32 23.76 2.45 1.12
C GLY A 32 23.84 3.97 1.34
N PRO A 33 23.37 4.44 2.51
CA PRO A 33 23.34 5.87 2.85
C PRO A 33 24.73 6.54 2.78
N GLU A 34 25.79 5.81 3.02
CA GLU A 34 27.19 6.29 2.98
C GLU A 34 27.61 6.76 1.58
N GLN A 35 26.88 6.37 0.55
CA GLN A 35 27.17 6.75 -0.83
C GLN A 35 26.36 7.95 -1.32
N THR A 36 25.54 8.57 -0.46
CA THR A 36 24.65 9.68 -0.84
C THR A 36 25.39 10.81 -1.56
N ALA A 37 26.58 11.20 -1.09
CA ALA A 37 27.39 12.27 -1.69
C ALA A 37 27.90 11.95 -3.11
N LEU A 38 27.91 10.68 -3.52
CA LEU A 38 28.37 10.21 -4.83
C LEU A 38 27.23 9.75 -5.74
N ALA A 39 26.01 9.65 -5.20
CA ALA A 39 24.88 9.09 -5.89
C ALA A 39 24.26 10.07 -6.89
N ASP A 40 23.90 9.55 -8.07
CA ASP A 40 23.06 10.27 -9.05
C ASP A 40 21.61 10.27 -8.60
N TYR A 41 21.20 9.19 -7.95
CA TYR A 41 19.85 8.93 -7.50
C TYR A 41 19.81 8.51 -6.02
N ILE A 42 18.88 9.06 -5.27
CA ILE A 42 18.67 8.73 -3.85
C ILE A 42 17.31 8.07 -3.72
N LEU A 43 17.27 6.77 -3.45
CA LEU A 43 16.04 6.02 -3.25
C LEU A 43 15.65 6.04 -1.78
N LEU A 44 14.53 6.70 -1.48
CA LEU A 44 13.98 6.94 -0.15
C LEU A 44 12.84 5.96 0.19
N PRO A 45 12.46 5.80 1.48
CA PRO A 45 11.40 4.89 1.91
C PRO A 45 9.99 5.18 1.37
N LEU A 46 9.10 4.18 1.52
CA LEU A 46 7.66 4.25 1.30
C LEU A 46 6.90 3.69 2.51
N PRO A 47 6.14 4.49 3.27
CA PRO A 47 6.07 5.94 3.18
C PRO A 47 7.39 6.60 3.61
N LEU A 48 7.66 7.77 3.07
CA LEU A 48 8.74 8.61 3.59
C LEU A 48 8.28 9.24 4.90
N ASP A 49 8.97 8.87 5.98
CA ASP A 49 8.70 9.38 7.33
C ASP A 49 9.93 10.18 7.80
N GLU A 50 9.79 11.48 7.85
CA GLU A 50 10.87 12.42 8.20
C GLU A 50 11.29 12.27 9.66
N SER A 51 10.46 11.71 10.53
CA SER A 51 10.81 11.43 11.92
C SER A 51 11.82 10.28 12.07
N ARG A 52 11.90 9.42 11.04
CA ARG A 52 12.79 8.25 10.99
C ARG A 52 13.92 8.37 9.99
N THR A 53 13.76 9.27 9.02
CA THR A 53 14.73 9.51 7.95
C THR A 53 15.30 10.89 8.12
N PRO A 54 16.62 11.07 8.35
CA PRO A 54 17.24 12.38 8.49
C PRO A 54 17.34 13.08 7.12
N LEU A 55 16.17 13.38 6.53
CA LEU A 55 16.02 13.81 5.15
C LEU A 55 16.84 15.08 4.85
N ALA A 56 16.81 16.06 5.76
CA ALA A 56 17.53 17.32 5.57
C ALA A 56 19.07 17.12 5.49
N GLU A 57 19.61 16.22 6.30
CA GLU A 57 21.05 15.90 6.29
C GLU A 57 21.43 15.15 5.02
N LEU A 58 20.63 14.14 4.66
CA LEU A 58 20.83 13.33 3.45
C LEU A 58 20.83 14.19 2.17
N LEU A 59 19.82 15.07 2.04
CA LEU A 59 19.71 15.91 0.86
C LEU A 59 20.76 17.01 0.79
N ARG A 60 21.22 17.59 1.92
CA ARG A 60 22.36 18.52 1.93
C ARG A 60 23.69 17.85 1.55
N ALA A 61 23.83 16.55 1.85
CA ALA A 61 25.01 15.78 1.47
C ALA A 61 24.99 15.30 0.01
N ALA A 62 23.85 15.41 -0.68
CA ALA A 62 23.71 15.00 -2.06
C ALA A 62 24.57 15.85 -2.99
N LYS A 63 25.12 15.23 -4.04
CA LYS A 63 25.87 15.99 -5.05
C LYS A 63 24.94 16.91 -5.86
N PRO A 64 25.44 18.00 -6.43
CA PRO A 64 24.66 18.84 -7.34
C PRO A 64 24.05 18.04 -8.49
N GLY A 65 22.74 18.25 -8.74
CA GLY A 65 22.01 17.56 -9.79
C GLY A 65 21.54 16.13 -9.44
N ALA A 66 21.76 15.67 -8.20
CA ALA A 66 21.18 14.41 -7.75
C ALA A 66 19.65 14.49 -7.72
N LEU A 67 18.99 13.38 -8.06
CA LEU A 67 17.54 13.22 -8.00
C LEU A 67 17.16 12.32 -6.82
N ALA A 68 16.29 12.81 -5.93
CA ALA A 68 15.72 12.01 -4.87
C ALA A 68 14.35 11.45 -5.28
N LEU A 69 14.10 10.17 -4.97
CA LEU A 69 12.85 9.47 -5.28
C LEU A 69 12.31 8.88 -3.98
N GLY A 70 11.15 9.35 -3.52
CA GLY A 70 10.50 8.88 -2.29
C GLY A 70 9.05 8.47 -2.53
N GLY A 71 8.41 7.86 -1.56
CA GLY A 71 7.02 7.46 -1.70
C GLY A 71 6.10 8.07 -0.64
N LYS A 72 4.93 8.56 -1.06
CA LYS A 72 3.96 9.28 -0.20
C LYS A 72 4.57 10.50 0.47
N LEU A 73 5.04 11.41 -0.34
CA LEU A 73 5.73 12.61 0.12
C LEU A 73 4.80 13.59 0.86
N SER A 74 5.20 14.00 2.05
CA SER A 74 4.55 15.06 2.81
C SER A 74 4.87 16.44 2.23
N ALA A 75 4.12 17.47 2.64
CA ALA A 75 4.47 18.86 2.35
C ALA A 75 5.82 19.24 2.96
N GLN A 76 6.13 18.72 4.15
CA GLN A 76 7.40 18.95 4.84
C GLN A 76 8.59 18.34 4.07
N ALA A 77 8.46 17.10 3.56
CA ALA A 77 9.49 16.47 2.73
C ALA A 77 9.81 17.32 1.48
N ARG A 78 8.78 17.82 0.81
CA ARG A 78 8.93 18.69 -0.37
C ARG A 78 9.62 20.01 -0.04
N GLN A 79 9.30 20.61 1.12
CA GLN A 79 9.95 21.82 1.59
C GLN A 79 11.43 21.58 1.89
N ILE A 80 11.77 20.52 2.62
CA ILE A 80 13.16 20.15 2.93
C ILE A 80 13.97 19.96 1.64
N ALA A 81 13.39 19.30 0.63
CA ALA A 81 14.06 19.08 -0.65
C ALA A 81 14.30 20.40 -1.40
N ALA A 82 13.31 21.30 -1.41
CA ALA A 82 13.45 22.62 -2.01
C ALA A 82 14.54 23.47 -1.33
N GLU A 83 14.61 23.45 0.00
CA GLU A 83 15.64 24.14 0.79
C GLU A 83 17.05 23.57 0.55
N ALA A 84 17.14 22.26 0.27
CA ALA A 84 18.41 21.61 -0.06
C ALA A 84 18.80 21.77 -1.56
N GLY A 85 17.91 22.33 -2.40
CA GLY A 85 18.12 22.43 -3.85
C GLY A 85 18.15 21.09 -4.58
N VAL A 86 17.52 20.05 -4.01
CA VAL A 86 17.45 18.70 -4.58
C VAL A 86 16.03 18.45 -5.10
N GLU A 87 15.94 18.00 -6.34
CA GLU A 87 14.64 17.58 -6.88
C GLU A 87 14.16 16.31 -6.19
N LEU A 88 12.88 16.28 -5.78
CA LEU A 88 12.25 15.16 -5.09
C LEU A 88 10.99 14.71 -5.81
N VAL A 89 11.01 13.49 -6.33
CA VAL A 89 9.92 12.86 -7.07
C VAL A 89 9.18 11.84 -6.20
N ASP A 90 7.85 11.87 -6.23
CA ASP A 90 7.00 10.87 -5.58
C ASP A 90 6.74 9.70 -6.53
N TYR A 91 7.50 8.61 -6.38
CA TYR A 91 7.27 7.41 -7.17
C TYR A 91 5.95 6.72 -6.84
N PHE A 92 5.37 6.96 -5.66
CA PHE A 92 4.08 6.37 -5.27
C PHE A 92 2.87 7.17 -5.79
N ALA A 93 3.10 8.29 -6.50
CA ALA A 93 2.06 8.96 -7.28
C ALA A 93 1.76 8.23 -8.60
N ARG A 94 2.60 7.27 -8.99
CA ARG A 94 2.45 6.49 -10.22
C ARG A 94 1.35 5.43 -10.05
N GLU A 95 0.38 5.45 -10.94
CA GLU A 95 -0.78 4.54 -10.89
C GLU A 95 -0.36 3.08 -11.07
N GLU A 96 0.59 2.80 -11.94
CA GLU A 96 1.15 1.47 -12.16
C GLU A 96 1.75 0.87 -10.89
N LEU A 97 2.46 1.67 -10.07
CA LEU A 97 2.99 1.19 -8.80
C LEU A 97 1.88 0.96 -7.78
N ILE A 98 0.88 1.83 -7.73
CA ILE A 98 -0.28 1.67 -6.83
C ILE A 98 -1.00 0.36 -7.15
N LEU A 99 -1.23 0.06 -8.43
CA LEU A 99 -1.88 -1.17 -8.89
C LEU A 99 -1.02 -2.41 -8.56
N CYS A 100 0.28 -2.38 -8.88
CA CYS A 100 1.20 -3.48 -8.55
C CYS A 100 1.29 -3.72 -7.04
N ASN A 101 1.35 -2.66 -6.23
CA ASN A 101 1.42 -2.76 -4.77
C ASN A 101 0.11 -3.27 -4.13
N ALA A 102 -1.01 -3.16 -4.83
CA ALA A 102 -2.29 -3.70 -4.37
C ALA A 102 -2.30 -5.24 -4.38
N ILE A 103 -1.54 -5.88 -5.26
CA ILE A 103 -1.46 -7.35 -5.38
C ILE A 103 -0.92 -7.99 -4.08
N PRO A 104 0.31 -7.70 -3.63
CA PRO A 104 0.82 -8.27 -2.39
C PRO A 104 0.03 -7.82 -1.16
N THR A 105 -0.61 -6.65 -1.19
CA THR A 105 -1.54 -6.23 -0.12
C THR A 105 -2.74 -7.18 -0.04
N ALA A 106 -3.33 -7.52 -1.17
CA ALA A 106 -4.47 -8.43 -1.24
C ALA A 106 -4.08 -9.86 -0.80
N GLU A 107 -2.94 -10.36 -1.25
CA GLU A 107 -2.44 -11.69 -0.89
C GLU A 107 -2.09 -11.78 0.59
N GLY A 108 -1.45 -10.75 1.16
CA GLY A 108 -1.18 -10.67 2.59
C GLY A 108 -2.47 -10.62 3.42
N CYS A 109 -3.50 -9.92 2.96
CA CYS A 109 -4.81 -9.95 3.59
C CYS A 109 -5.44 -11.35 3.56
N ILE A 110 -5.38 -12.04 2.42
CA ILE A 110 -5.87 -13.43 2.30
C ILE A 110 -5.14 -14.34 3.29
N GLY A 111 -3.80 -14.19 3.41
CA GLY A 111 -3.01 -14.91 4.41
C GLY A 111 -3.51 -14.68 5.84
N ILE A 112 -3.81 -13.42 6.21
CA ILE A 112 -4.40 -13.09 7.51
C ILE A 112 -5.77 -13.75 7.66
N LEU A 113 -6.65 -13.64 6.67
CA LEU A 113 -7.97 -14.27 6.74
C LEU A 113 -7.88 -15.78 6.93
N MET A 114 -6.94 -16.45 6.25
CA MET A 114 -6.75 -17.90 6.40
C MET A 114 -6.17 -18.28 7.77
N ALA A 115 -5.29 -17.46 8.34
CA ALA A 115 -4.68 -17.72 9.64
C ALA A 115 -5.65 -17.45 10.81
N GLU A 116 -6.52 -16.45 10.68
CA GLU A 116 -7.37 -15.96 11.77
C GLU A 116 -8.74 -16.63 11.82
N ARG A 117 -9.17 -17.27 10.74
CA ARG A 117 -10.47 -17.93 10.65
C ARG A 117 -10.36 -19.42 10.96
N THR A 118 -11.39 -19.97 11.58
CA THR A 118 -11.54 -21.41 11.79
C THR A 118 -12.32 -22.09 10.66
N ARG A 119 -12.77 -21.32 9.65
CA ARG A 119 -13.52 -21.80 8.48
C ARG A 119 -12.78 -21.41 7.20
N THR A 120 -12.97 -22.21 6.15
CA THR A 120 -12.45 -21.93 4.81
C THR A 120 -13.00 -20.62 4.27
N LEU A 121 -12.28 -20.02 3.32
CA LEU A 121 -12.79 -18.87 2.55
C LEU A 121 -13.91 -19.30 1.58
N TRP A 122 -13.86 -20.54 1.10
CA TRP A 122 -14.89 -21.09 0.24
C TRP A 122 -16.26 -20.99 0.89
N ASN A 123 -17.24 -20.47 0.14
CA ASN A 123 -18.62 -20.21 0.55
C ASN A 123 -18.79 -19.30 1.79
N SER A 124 -17.74 -18.56 2.20
CA SER A 124 -17.80 -17.58 3.27
C SER A 124 -18.34 -16.25 2.79
N ALA A 125 -19.26 -15.65 3.54
CA ALA A 125 -19.75 -14.29 3.27
C ALA A 125 -18.75 -13.27 3.81
N ILE A 126 -18.12 -12.51 2.91
CA ILE A 126 -17.12 -11.49 3.27
C ILE A 126 -17.59 -10.11 2.80
N LEU A 127 -17.61 -9.15 3.72
CA LEU A 127 -17.90 -7.75 3.43
C LEU A 127 -16.60 -7.01 3.17
N LEU A 128 -16.48 -6.38 1.98
CA LEU A 128 -15.32 -5.61 1.56
C LEU A 128 -15.71 -4.12 1.46
N ALA A 129 -15.28 -3.32 2.42
CA ALA A 129 -15.48 -1.88 2.40
C ALA A 129 -14.41 -1.20 1.54
N GLY A 130 -14.85 -0.58 0.45
CA GLY A 130 -14.01 0.07 -0.56
C GLY A 130 -13.71 -0.81 -1.77
N PHE A 131 -13.68 -0.16 -2.96
CA PHE A 131 -13.37 -0.81 -4.24
C PHE A 131 -12.39 0.03 -5.08
N GLY A 132 -11.35 0.53 -4.40
CA GLY A 132 -10.15 1.08 -5.02
C GLY A 132 -9.19 -0.05 -5.44
N PRO A 133 -7.94 0.26 -5.82
CA PRO A 133 -6.97 -0.75 -6.29
C PRO A 133 -6.84 -1.98 -5.38
N VAL A 134 -6.68 -1.78 -4.08
CA VAL A 134 -6.59 -2.89 -3.10
C VAL A 134 -7.90 -3.67 -3.02
N GLY A 135 -9.05 -2.97 -2.97
CA GLY A 135 -10.36 -3.62 -2.93
C GLY A 135 -10.64 -4.48 -4.16
N GLN A 136 -10.27 -3.99 -5.35
CA GLN A 136 -10.40 -4.72 -6.60
C GLN A 136 -9.50 -5.96 -6.62
N ALA A 137 -8.21 -5.80 -6.31
CA ALA A 137 -7.26 -6.90 -6.26
C ALA A 137 -7.68 -7.99 -5.27
N LEU A 138 -8.20 -7.60 -4.10
CA LEU A 138 -8.66 -8.51 -3.06
C LEU A 138 -9.99 -9.18 -3.42
N GLY A 139 -10.98 -8.39 -3.85
CA GLY A 139 -12.33 -8.90 -4.13
C GLY A 139 -12.34 -10.00 -5.17
N VAL A 140 -11.62 -9.80 -6.29
CA VAL A 140 -11.51 -10.80 -7.36
C VAL A 140 -10.80 -12.08 -6.87
N ARG A 141 -9.73 -11.95 -6.06
CA ARG A 141 -9.00 -13.11 -5.53
C ARG A 141 -9.84 -13.89 -4.52
N LEU A 142 -10.56 -13.20 -3.63
CA LEU A 142 -11.47 -13.86 -2.69
C LEU A 142 -12.59 -14.62 -3.42
N ALA A 143 -13.16 -14.02 -4.47
CA ALA A 143 -14.16 -14.69 -5.29
C ALA A 143 -13.60 -15.93 -6.00
N ALA A 144 -12.37 -15.85 -6.53
CA ALA A 144 -11.69 -16.99 -7.14
C ALA A 144 -11.41 -18.13 -6.13
N LEU A 145 -11.24 -17.80 -4.84
CA LEU A 145 -11.17 -18.78 -3.75
C LEU A 145 -12.56 -19.29 -3.31
N GLY A 146 -13.62 -18.89 -3.99
CA GLY A 146 -14.99 -19.33 -3.74
C GLY A 146 -15.72 -18.58 -2.63
N ALA A 147 -15.20 -17.44 -2.17
CA ALA A 147 -15.89 -16.59 -1.19
C ALA A 147 -17.07 -15.84 -1.83
N GLN A 148 -18.13 -15.61 -1.04
CA GLN A 148 -19.26 -14.78 -1.42
C GLN A 148 -18.95 -13.32 -1.00
N VAL A 149 -18.30 -12.58 -1.90
CA VAL A 149 -17.85 -11.21 -1.63
C VAL A 149 -18.99 -10.22 -1.88
N THR A 150 -19.24 -9.35 -0.90
CA THR A 150 -20.10 -8.17 -1.06
C THR A 150 -19.26 -6.92 -0.87
N VAL A 151 -19.21 -6.08 -1.89
CA VAL A 151 -18.47 -4.81 -1.89
C VAL A 151 -19.39 -3.70 -1.40
N ALA A 152 -18.94 -2.95 -0.38
CA ALA A 152 -19.59 -1.71 0.04
C ALA A 152 -18.82 -0.52 -0.52
N ALA A 153 -19.41 0.25 -1.44
CA ALA A 153 -18.74 1.38 -2.07
C ALA A 153 -19.66 2.58 -2.23
N ARG A 154 -19.10 3.79 -2.02
CA ARG A 154 -19.87 5.05 -2.10
C ARG A 154 -20.25 5.41 -3.54
N ARG A 155 -19.30 5.28 -4.47
CA ARG A 155 -19.52 5.70 -5.86
C ARG A 155 -20.31 4.66 -6.65
N PRO A 156 -21.37 5.03 -7.38
CA PRO A 156 -22.10 4.09 -8.25
C PRO A 156 -21.21 3.36 -9.25
N ALA A 157 -20.23 4.06 -9.85
CA ALA A 157 -19.28 3.46 -10.78
C ALA A 157 -18.45 2.33 -10.15
N GLN A 158 -18.07 2.45 -8.86
CA GLN A 158 -17.36 1.37 -8.16
C GLN A 158 -18.26 0.17 -7.89
N ARG A 159 -19.56 0.38 -7.61
CA ARG A 159 -20.52 -0.71 -7.45
C ARG A 159 -20.76 -1.43 -8.77
N ALA A 160 -20.99 -0.68 -9.86
CA ALA A 160 -21.11 -1.26 -11.20
C ALA A 160 -19.86 -2.04 -11.62
N LEU A 161 -18.67 -1.52 -11.29
CA LEU A 161 -17.42 -2.23 -11.55
C LEU A 161 -17.32 -3.53 -10.73
N ALA A 162 -17.76 -3.54 -9.46
CA ALA A 162 -17.80 -4.75 -8.66
C ALA A 162 -18.77 -5.79 -9.26
N GLU A 163 -19.95 -5.36 -9.71
CA GLU A 163 -20.92 -6.20 -10.38
C GLU A 163 -20.39 -6.79 -11.71
N SER A 164 -19.61 -6.02 -12.48
CA SER A 164 -18.96 -6.51 -13.71
C SER A 164 -17.94 -7.61 -13.44
N PHE A 165 -17.40 -7.71 -12.23
CA PHE A 165 -16.57 -8.82 -11.74
C PHE A 165 -17.40 -9.93 -11.06
N SER A 166 -18.72 -9.93 -11.23
CA SER A 166 -19.63 -10.89 -10.59
C SER A 166 -19.60 -10.85 -9.05
N LEU A 167 -19.20 -9.72 -8.46
CA LEU A 167 -19.28 -9.48 -7.02
C LEU A 167 -20.62 -8.82 -6.68
N ARG A 168 -21.15 -9.11 -5.50
CA ARG A 168 -22.29 -8.34 -4.99
C ARG A 168 -21.86 -6.94 -4.59
N ALA A 169 -22.73 -5.95 -4.77
CA ALA A 169 -22.43 -4.59 -4.37
C ALA A 169 -23.57 -3.95 -3.57
N VAL A 170 -23.21 -3.13 -2.58
CA VAL A 170 -24.13 -2.35 -1.77
C VAL A 170 -23.62 -0.91 -1.65
N ASP A 171 -24.52 0.02 -1.40
CA ASP A 171 -24.12 1.39 -1.09
C ASP A 171 -23.43 1.43 0.28
N LEU A 172 -22.30 2.16 0.38
CA LEU A 172 -21.59 2.34 1.63
C LEU A 172 -22.47 2.97 2.73
N ALA A 173 -23.44 3.79 2.35
CA ALA A 173 -24.41 4.37 3.29
C ALA A 173 -25.33 3.31 3.94
N ARG A 174 -25.43 2.12 3.36
CA ARG A 174 -26.18 0.98 3.89
C ARG A 174 -25.31 -0.05 4.60
N LEU A 175 -24.08 0.30 4.95
CA LEU A 175 -23.11 -0.63 5.53
C LEU A 175 -23.64 -1.25 6.83
N GLU A 176 -24.22 -0.45 7.73
CA GLU A 176 -24.82 -0.92 8.98
C GLU A 176 -25.97 -1.91 8.75
N GLN A 177 -26.84 -1.63 7.79
CA GLN A 177 -27.95 -2.52 7.43
C GLN A 177 -27.50 -3.84 6.81
N ALA A 178 -26.38 -3.82 6.10
CA ALA A 178 -25.81 -5.02 5.49
C ALA A 178 -25.00 -5.88 6.48
N ALA A 179 -24.40 -5.25 7.49
CA ALA A 179 -23.46 -5.86 8.43
C ALA A 179 -23.93 -7.18 9.08
N PRO A 180 -25.21 -7.38 9.46
CA PRO A 180 -25.67 -8.63 10.11
C PRO A 180 -25.46 -9.91 9.29
N ALA A 181 -25.27 -9.80 7.98
CA ALA A 181 -25.03 -10.96 7.12
C ALA A 181 -23.60 -11.51 7.22
N PHE A 182 -22.66 -10.78 7.84
CA PHE A 182 -21.24 -11.06 7.77
C PHE A 182 -20.62 -11.36 9.14
N ASP A 183 -19.65 -12.27 9.12
CA ASP A 183 -18.74 -12.57 10.23
C ASP A 183 -17.29 -12.15 9.92
N THR A 184 -17.07 -11.62 8.73
CA THR A 184 -15.75 -11.18 8.27
C THR A 184 -15.90 -9.91 7.45
N VAL A 185 -15.16 -8.89 7.85
CA VAL A 185 -15.13 -7.58 7.19
C VAL A 185 -13.70 -7.18 6.90
N VAL A 186 -13.44 -6.71 5.66
CA VAL A 186 -12.16 -6.11 5.29
C VAL A 186 -12.40 -4.66 4.90
N ASN A 187 -11.69 -3.74 5.53
CA ASN A 187 -11.74 -2.32 5.19
C ASN A 187 -10.51 -1.89 4.37
N THR A 188 -10.76 -1.13 3.30
CA THR A 188 -9.71 -0.51 2.47
C THR A 188 -9.85 1.03 2.40
N ILE A 189 -10.82 1.59 3.12
CA ILE A 189 -11.14 3.03 3.08
C ILE A 189 -10.40 3.74 4.21
N PRO A 190 -9.54 4.74 3.92
CA PRO A 190 -8.80 5.49 4.95
C PRO A 190 -9.67 6.63 5.56
N ALA A 191 -10.88 6.29 5.95
CA ALA A 191 -11.82 7.19 6.63
C ALA A 191 -12.72 6.37 7.57
N PRO A 192 -13.25 6.95 8.66
CA PRO A 192 -14.09 6.23 9.63
C PRO A 192 -15.37 5.68 9.00
N VAL A 193 -15.36 4.42 8.58
CA VAL A 193 -16.51 3.73 7.97
C VAL A 193 -17.00 2.54 8.81
N LEU A 194 -16.11 1.85 9.52
CA LEU A 194 -16.47 0.82 10.47
C LEU A 194 -16.63 1.46 11.86
N THR A 195 -17.72 2.23 11.99
CA THR A 195 -18.11 2.91 13.21
C THR A 195 -18.64 1.92 14.25
N GLU A 196 -18.81 2.36 15.50
CA GLU A 196 -19.41 1.53 16.56
C GLU A 196 -20.78 0.96 16.13
N ALA A 197 -21.64 1.75 15.46
CA ALA A 197 -22.93 1.27 14.99
C ALA A 197 -22.80 0.11 13.97
N VAL A 198 -21.91 0.25 13.00
CA VAL A 198 -21.63 -0.82 12.03
C VAL A 198 -21.07 -2.05 12.71
N LEU A 199 -20.13 -1.87 13.64
CA LEU A 199 -19.50 -2.97 14.37
C LEU A 199 -20.52 -3.70 15.26
N ALA A 200 -21.42 -2.97 15.94
CA ALA A 200 -22.47 -3.56 16.78
C ALA A 200 -23.49 -4.37 15.97
N ALA A 201 -23.66 -4.05 14.67
CA ALA A 201 -24.55 -4.79 13.77
C ALA A 201 -23.91 -6.07 13.21
N LEU A 202 -22.59 -6.25 13.30
CA LEU A 202 -21.91 -7.47 12.87
C LEU A 202 -22.28 -8.67 13.74
N ARG A 203 -22.06 -9.87 13.23
CA ARG A 203 -22.19 -11.09 14.06
C ARG A 203 -21.22 -11.07 15.22
N PRO A 204 -21.60 -11.54 16.40
CA PRO A 204 -20.69 -11.62 17.54
C PRO A 204 -19.39 -12.36 17.22
N GLY A 205 -18.26 -11.84 17.67
CA GLY A 205 -16.95 -12.47 17.43
C GLY A 205 -16.43 -12.32 16.00
N SER A 206 -16.98 -11.40 15.21
CA SER A 206 -16.55 -11.17 13.82
C SER A 206 -15.06 -10.79 13.73
N LEU A 207 -14.45 -11.21 12.60
CA LEU A 207 -13.10 -10.79 12.20
C LEU A 207 -13.18 -9.50 11.37
N VAL A 208 -12.46 -8.46 11.80
CA VAL A 208 -12.34 -7.18 11.12
C VAL A 208 -10.87 -6.96 10.75
N VAL A 209 -10.56 -6.84 9.47
CA VAL A 209 -9.21 -6.55 8.98
C VAL A 209 -9.21 -5.17 8.31
N ASP A 210 -8.43 -4.25 8.83
CA ASP A 210 -8.29 -2.91 8.27
C ASP A 210 -6.97 -2.79 7.52
N LEU A 211 -7.04 -2.59 6.20
CA LEU A 211 -5.90 -2.41 5.28
C LEU A 211 -5.58 -0.94 5.02
N ALA A 212 -6.44 -0.04 5.49
CA ALA A 212 -6.26 1.38 5.23
C ALA A 212 -5.04 1.94 5.97
N SER A 213 -4.38 2.93 5.37
CA SER A 213 -3.29 3.66 6.02
C SER A 213 -3.77 4.31 7.33
N LYS A 214 -2.86 4.51 8.28
CA LYS A 214 -3.18 5.20 9.54
C LYS A 214 -3.94 6.50 9.30
N PRO A 215 -4.93 6.81 10.13
CA PRO A 215 -5.38 6.11 11.35
C PRO A 215 -6.22 4.86 11.09
N GLY A 216 -6.54 4.51 9.84
CA GLY A 216 -7.47 3.46 9.45
C GLY A 216 -8.92 3.96 9.35
N GLY A 217 -9.84 3.04 9.08
CA GLY A 217 -11.28 3.34 8.98
C GLY A 217 -12.14 2.59 9.98
N THR A 218 -11.51 1.90 10.95
CA THR A 218 -12.15 1.06 11.96
C THR A 218 -12.04 1.70 13.34
N ASP A 219 -13.15 1.76 14.08
CA ASP A 219 -13.13 2.04 15.51
C ASP A 219 -12.64 0.81 16.29
N PHE A 220 -11.31 0.71 16.45
CA PHE A 220 -10.68 -0.42 17.15
C PHE A 220 -11.06 -0.49 18.62
N ALA A 221 -11.40 0.62 19.27
CA ALA A 221 -11.84 0.64 20.65
C ALA A 221 -13.24 0.03 20.78
N ALA A 222 -14.16 0.42 19.92
CA ALA A 222 -15.49 -0.17 19.85
C ALA A 222 -15.43 -1.66 19.47
N ALA A 223 -14.64 -2.02 18.45
CA ALA A 223 -14.48 -3.42 18.04
C ALA A 223 -14.06 -4.32 19.23
N ARG A 224 -13.11 -3.85 20.02
CA ARG A 224 -12.67 -4.58 21.25
C ARG A 224 -13.77 -4.69 22.29
N ARG A 225 -14.50 -3.60 22.57
CA ARG A 225 -15.62 -3.62 23.55
C ARG A 225 -16.73 -4.58 23.13
N LEU A 226 -16.99 -4.65 21.82
CA LEU A 226 -18.02 -5.53 21.24
C LEU A 226 -17.56 -6.99 21.07
N GLY A 227 -16.33 -7.32 21.46
CA GLY A 227 -15.78 -8.67 21.38
C GLY A 227 -15.39 -9.12 19.98
N HIS A 228 -15.16 -8.19 19.05
CA HIS A 228 -14.65 -8.50 17.73
C HIS A 228 -13.11 -8.62 17.71
N ARG A 229 -12.60 -9.52 16.86
CA ARG A 229 -11.18 -9.58 16.55
C ARG A 229 -10.87 -8.55 15.46
N ALA A 230 -10.22 -7.46 15.82
CA ALA A 230 -9.88 -6.40 14.88
C ALA A 230 -8.36 -6.28 14.68
N ILE A 231 -7.90 -6.28 13.42
CA ILE A 231 -6.49 -6.25 13.02
C ILE A 231 -6.27 -5.06 12.10
N HIS A 232 -5.34 -4.16 12.46
CA HIS A 232 -4.85 -3.12 11.56
C HIS A 232 -3.63 -3.66 10.80
N ALA A 233 -3.84 -4.15 9.60
CA ALA A 233 -2.84 -4.83 8.78
C ALA A 233 -2.07 -3.84 7.91
N LEU A 234 -1.01 -3.26 8.46
CA LEU A 234 -0.17 -2.29 7.79
C LEU A 234 1.03 -2.96 7.11
N SER A 235 1.56 -2.31 6.06
CA SER A 235 2.81 -2.69 5.39
C SER A 235 2.83 -4.12 4.84
N LEU A 236 1.68 -4.68 4.47
CA LEU A 236 1.56 -6.03 3.95
C LEU A 236 2.51 -6.34 2.76
N PRO A 237 2.71 -5.45 1.77
CA PRO A 237 3.65 -5.74 0.69
C PRO A 237 5.06 -6.05 1.17
N THR A 238 5.53 -5.33 2.19
CA THR A 238 6.84 -5.58 2.79
C THR A 238 6.88 -6.85 3.65
N ALA A 239 5.76 -7.14 4.32
CA ALA A 239 5.69 -8.27 5.25
C ALA A 239 5.52 -9.62 4.54
N CYS A 240 4.74 -9.67 3.45
CA CYS A 240 4.40 -10.94 2.79
C CYS A 240 5.12 -11.19 1.46
N ALA A 241 5.48 -10.14 0.70
CA ALA A 241 6.11 -10.28 -0.62
C ALA A 241 7.10 -9.13 -0.92
N PRO A 242 8.14 -8.94 -0.10
CA PRO A 242 9.10 -7.84 -0.26
C PRO A 242 9.84 -7.86 -1.61
N GLU A 243 10.12 -9.04 -2.17
CA GLU A 243 10.79 -9.16 -3.47
C GLU A 243 9.90 -8.58 -4.58
N THR A 244 8.65 -9.03 -4.68
CA THR A 244 7.69 -8.55 -5.69
C THR A 244 7.43 -7.05 -5.55
N ALA A 245 7.27 -6.57 -4.31
CA ALA A 245 7.03 -5.15 -4.04
C ALA A 245 8.25 -4.30 -4.37
N GLY A 246 9.47 -4.81 -4.12
CA GLY A 246 10.73 -4.14 -4.45
C GLY A 246 11.00 -4.10 -5.95
N GLU A 247 10.73 -5.17 -6.67
CA GLU A 247 10.86 -5.24 -8.13
C GLU A 247 9.88 -4.28 -8.82
N ALA A 248 8.63 -4.20 -8.36
CA ALA A 248 7.67 -3.23 -8.86
C ALA A 248 8.14 -1.79 -8.64
N LEU A 249 8.68 -1.48 -7.44
CA LEU A 249 9.24 -0.18 -7.13
C LEU A 249 10.43 0.15 -8.03
N ALA A 250 11.37 -0.77 -8.20
CA ALA A 250 12.55 -0.57 -9.05
C ALA A 250 12.15 -0.32 -10.51
N ARG A 251 11.20 -1.09 -11.05
CA ARG A 251 10.66 -0.90 -12.39
C ARG A 251 10.09 0.51 -12.57
N THR A 252 9.21 0.95 -11.65
CA THR A 252 8.63 2.30 -11.71
C THR A 252 9.70 3.39 -11.62
N VAL A 253 10.72 3.20 -10.78
CA VAL A 253 11.86 4.13 -10.72
C VAL A 253 12.60 4.20 -12.05
N CYS A 254 12.89 3.06 -12.69
CA CYS A 254 13.52 3.02 -14.02
C CYS A 254 12.66 3.72 -15.09
N GLU A 255 11.35 3.51 -15.07
CA GLU A 255 10.41 4.18 -15.98
C GLU A 255 10.43 5.71 -15.80
N ILE A 256 10.41 6.19 -14.54
CA ILE A 256 10.56 7.63 -14.22
C ILE A 256 11.87 8.19 -14.80
N LEU A 257 12.97 7.47 -14.67
CA LEU A 257 14.27 7.90 -15.17
C LEU A 257 14.31 7.92 -16.72
N ALA A 258 13.80 6.88 -17.37
CA ALA A 258 13.73 6.79 -18.82
C ALA A 258 12.91 7.94 -19.43
N GLU A 259 11.75 8.24 -18.88
CA GLU A 259 10.91 9.39 -19.30
C GLU A 259 11.65 10.73 -19.20
N ARG A 260 12.47 10.92 -18.18
CA ARG A 260 13.24 12.15 -17.94
C ARG A 260 14.41 12.30 -18.91
N GLU A 261 14.97 11.19 -19.34
CA GLU A 261 16.09 11.17 -20.28
C GLU A 261 15.64 11.19 -21.75
N GLY A 262 14.32 11.22 -21.99
CA GLY A 262 13.75 11.21 -23.33
C GLY A 262 13.98 9.89 -24.07
N THR A 263 14.24 8.82 -23.34
CA THR A 263 14.35 7.46 -23.90
C THR A 263 12.95 6.84 -23.92
N PRO A 264 12.39 6.47 -25.09
CA PRO A 264 11.05 5.90 -25.20
C PRO A 264 10.93 4.51 -24.58
#